data_d328d96ea99aed109ca981773902b57b
#
_entry.id   d328d96ea99aed109ca981773902b57b
#
_cell.length_a   1.000
_cell.length_b   1.000
_cell.length_c   1.000
_cell.angle_alpha   90.00
_cell.angle_beta   90.00
_cell.angle_gamma   90.00
#
_symmetry.space_group_name_H-M   'P 1'
#
loop_
_entity.id
_entity.type
_entity.pdbx_description
1 polymer ?
#
loop_
_entity_poly.entity_id
_entity_poly.type
_entity_poly.pdbx_seq_one_letter_code
_entity_poly.pdbx_strand_id
1 'polypeptide(L)'
;DFCLSRGLGDVYKRQILGSAAINDKEFLENACKKFPNKIALGLDAKDGYLAVSGWKKNSNLKTLDFLKEVNDYGVSRLIYTDINKDGMKTSPNFEGTEKIANTSNFPVIISGGVSSIEDIKKAKELHNKNIEGIIVGKAIYDGDIKLEDLAKEINA
;
A
#
# COMPACT_ATOMS: atom_id res chain seq x y z
N ASP A 1 0.19 -13.35 14.10
CA ASP A 1 -1.20 -12.99 14.39
C ASP A 1 -2.20 -13.51 13.37
N PHE A 2 -1.97 -14.74 12.91
CA PHE A 2 -2.92 -15.47 12.07
C PHE A 2 -4.18 -15.91 12.85
N CYS A 3 -4.20 -15.72 14.16
CA CYS A 3 -5.23 -16.27 15.04
C CYS A 3 -6.49 -15.39 15.17
N LEU A 4 -6.40 -14.11 14.90
CA LEU A 4 -7.52 -13.16 15.04
C LEU A 4 -8.51 -13.19 13.88
N SER A 5 -8.15 -13.75 12.73
CA SER A 5 -9.02 -13.79 11.55
C SER A 5 -9.89 -15.07 11.45
N ARG A 6 -9.77 -16.03 12.34
CA ARG A 6 -10.48 -17.32 12.25
C ARG A 6 -12.01 -17.22 12.34
N GLY A 7 -12.54 -16.14 12.89
CA GLY A 7 -13.98 -15.92 12.99
C GLY A 7 -14.62 -15.21 11.80
N LEU A 8 -13.80 -14.71 10.84
CA LEU A 8 -14.23 -13.89 9.72
C LEU A 8 -13.82 -14.48 8.35
N GLY A 9 -13.61 -15.81 8.30
CA GLY A 9 -12.94 -16.51 7.22
C GLY A 9 -13.35 -16.15 5.78
N ASP A 10 -14.62 -15.91 5.52
CA ASP A 10 -15.13 -15.59 4.18
C ASP A 10 -15.08 -14.09 3.85
N VAL A 11 -14.80 -13.21 4.84
CA VAL A 11 -14.77 -11.76 4.66
C VAL A 11 -13.45 -11.30 4.03
N TYR A 12 -12.35 -12.01 4.30
CA TYR A 12 -11.02 -11.64 3.81
C TYR A 12 -10.75 -12.20 2.43
N LYS A 13 -10.85 -11.34 1.42
CA LYS A 13 -10.48 -11.69 0.05
C LYS A 13 -8.96 -11.71 -0.14
N ARG A 14 -8.20 -10.99 0.66
CA ARG A 14 -6.73 -10.85 0.58
C ARG A 14 -6.11 -10.68 1.95
N GLN A 15 -4.84 -11.10 2.05
CA GLN A 15 -3.99 -10.88 3.21
C GLN A 15 -2.85 -9.93 2.86
N ILE A 16 -2.61 -8.93 3.72
CA ILE A 16 -1.48 -8.01 3.55
C ILE A 16 -0.29 -8.56 4.36
N LEU A 17 0.85 -8.70 3.69
CA LEU A 17 2.13 -9.05 4.31
C LEU A 17 3.05 -7.84 4.26
N GLY A 18 3.57 -7.42 5.40
CA GLY A 18 4.51 -6.30 5.55
C GLY A 18 5.92 -6.78 5.96
N SER A 19 6.34 -6.47 7.18
CA SER A 19 7.68 -6.79 7.69
C SER A 19 8.06 -8.26 7.56
N ALA A 20 7.12 -9.19 7.65
CA ALA A 20 7.38 -10.62 7.47
C ALA A 20 7.91 -10.91 6.05
N ALA A 21 7.31 -10.31 5.03
CA ALA A 21 7.71 -10.47 3.64
C ALA A 21 9.09 -9.80 3.34
N ILE A 22 9.36 -8.68 4.01
CA ILE A 22 10.64 -7.97 3.86
C ILE A 22 11.78 -8.77 4.50
N ASN A 23 11.54 -9.38 5.66
CA ASN A 23 12.53 -10.14 6.41
C ASN A 23 12.78 -11.54 5.82
N ASP A 24 11.77 -12.13 5.16
CA ASP A 24 11.80 -13.47 4.61
C ASP A 24 11.10 -13.49 3.23
N LYS A 25 11.90 -13.33 2.18
CA LYS A 25 11.42 -13.33 0.79
C LYS A 25 10.95 -14.70 0.33
N GLU A 26 11.55 -15.77 0.84
CA GLU A 26 11.11 -17.14 0.55
C GLU A 26 9.72 -17.41 1.12
N PHE A 27 9.45 -16.93 2.33
CA PHE A 27 8.12 -16.96 2.90
C PHE A 27 7.10 -16.22 2.02
N LEU A 28 7.43 -15.03 1.51
CA LEU A 28 6.56 -14.26 0.60
C LEU A 28 6.26 -15.06 -0.67
N GLU A 29 7.29 -15.60 -1.33
CA GLU A 29 7.16 -16.38 -2.56
C GLU A 29 6.28 -17.62 -2.34
N ASN A 30 6.54 -18.37 -1.26
CA ASN A 30 5.77 -19.55 -0.89
C ASN A 30 4.31 -19.21 -0.56
N ALA A 31 4.06 -18.08 0.12
CA ALA A 31 2.70 -17.60 0.39
C ALA A 31 1.96 -17.26 -0.90
N CYS A 32 2.61 -16.57 -1.85
CA CYS A 32 2.01 -16.24 -3.15
C CYS A 32 1.69 -17.51 -3.98
N LYS A 33 2.60 -18.49 -4.00
CA LYS A 33 2.37 -19.79 -4.67
C LYS A 33 1.21 -20.57 -4.05
N LYS A 34 1.13 -20.58 -2.71
CA LYS A 34 0.09 -21.31 -1.98
C LYS A 34 -1.28 -20.63 -2.07
N PHE A 35 -1.32 -19.30 -2.16
CA PHE A 35 -2.55 -18.51 -2.17
C PHE A 35 -2.55 -17.53 -3.36
N PRO A 36 -2.70 -18.02 -4.60
CA PRO A 36 -2.66 -17.18 -5.80
C PRO A 36 -3.67 -16.03 -5.74
N ASN A 37 -3.25 -14.82 -6.09
CA ASN A 37 -4.07 -13.60 -6.08
C ASN A 37 -4.65 -13.20 -4.71
N LYS A 38 -4.18 -13.79 -3.60
CA LYS A 38 -4.65 -13.50 -2.24
C LYS A 38 -3.66 -12.69 -1.41
N ILE A 39 -2.41 -12.59 -1.83
CA ILE A 39 -1.36 -11.90 -1.08
C ILE A 39 -1.19 -10.48 -1.64
N ALA A 40 -1.39 -9.49 -0.78
CA ALA A 40 -1.00 -8.11 -1.02
C ALA A 40 0.27 -7.80 -0.23
N LEU A 41 1.18 -7.03 -0.80
CA LEU A 41 2.42 -6.62 -0.14
C LEU A 41 2.26 -5.22 0.43
N GLY A 42 2.54 -5.03 1.72
CA GLY A 42 2.59 -3.73 2.39
C GLY A 42 4.04 -3.27 2.51
N LEU A 43 4.39 -2.16 1.88
CA LEU A 43 5.71 -1.54 1.99
C LEU A 43 5.60 -0.15 2.61
N ASP A 44 6.09 -0.03 3.82
CA ASP A 44 6.25 1.24 4.51
C ASP A 44 7.65 1.75 4.25
N ALA A 45 7.79 2.96 3.73
CA ALA A 45 9.07 3.53 3.35
C ALA A 45 9.29 4.93 3.92
N LYS A 46 10.55 5.22 4.22
CA LYS A 46 11.03 6.54 4.61
C LYS A 46 12.23 6.88 3.74
N ASP A 47 12.16 8.03 3.05
CA ASP A 47 13.26 8.54 2.21
C ASP A 47 13.78 7.49 1.20
N GLY A 48 12.88 6.64 0.68
CA GLY A 48 13.19 5.59 -0.28
C GLY A 48 13.72 4.27 0.30
N TYR A 49 13.82 4.15 1.63
CA TYR A 49 14.22 2.93 2.33
C TYR A 49 13.05 2.28 3.05
N LEU A 50 13.02 0.95 3.08
CA LEU A 50 11.98 0.20 3.76
C LEU A 50 12.08 0.35 5.27
N ALA A 51 10.94 0.56 5.92
CA ALA A 51 10.78 0.52 7.36
C ALA A 51 10.15 -0.82 7.79
N VAL A 52 10.65 -1.39 8.87
CA VAL A 52 10.19 -2.67 9.41
C VAL A 52 9.85 -2.57 10.89
N SER A 53 9.19 -3.59 11.42
CA SER A 53 8.87 -3.70 12.85
C SER A 53 8.03 -2.51 13.38
N GLY A 54 7.01 -2.08 12.63
CA GLY A 54 6.17 -0.94 13.01
C GLY A 54 6.94 0.37 13.05
N TRP A 55 7.79 0.59 12.04
CA TRP A 55 8.62 1.78 11.82
C TRP A 55 9.72 2.02 12.86
N LYS A 56 9.95 1.04 13.74
CA LYS A 56 10.98 1.13 14.79
C LYS A 56 12.41 0.97 14.25
N LYS A 57 12.55 0.38 13.07
CA LYS A 57 13.84 0.18 12.40
C LYS A 57 13.75 0.58 10.93
N ASN A 58 14.62 1.46 10.49
CA ASN A 58 14.89 1.65 9.08
C ASN A 58 15.78 0.50 8.63
N SER A 59 15.37 -0.19 7.58
CA SER A 59 16.27 -1.13 6.92
C SER A 59 17.22 -0.33 6.02
N ASN A 60 18.42 -0.86 5.75
CA ASN A 60 19.30 -0.30 4.73
C ASN A 60 18.88 -0.73 3.31
N LEU A 61 17.68 -1.32 3.17
CA LEU A 61 17.15 -1.86 1.92
C LEU A 61 16.34 -0.79 1.19
N LYS A 62 16.77 -0.43 0.00
CA LYS A 62 16.01 0.49 -0.85
C LYS A 62 14.74 -0.18 -1.35
N THR A 63 13.62 0.56 -1.30
CA THR A 63 12.32 0.07 -1.73
C THR A 63 12.32 -0.44 -3.17
N LEU A 64 12.95 0.30 -4.09
CA LEU A 64 13.02 -0.07 -5.51
C LEU A 64 13.85 -1.35 -5.75
N ASP A 65 14.93 -1.55 -4.99
CA ASP A 65 15.76 -2.75 -5.13
C ASP A 65 14.98 -3.99 -4.64
N PHE A 66 14.30 -3.88 -3.51
CA PHE A 66 13.44 -4.94 -3.00
C PHE A 66 12.31 -5.28 -3.99
N LEU A 67 11.65 -4.28 -4.59
CA LEU A 67 10.60 -4.51 -5.58
C LEU A 67 11.09 -5.29 -6.79
N LYS A 68 12.26 -4.96 -7.33
CA LYS A 68 12.85 -5.69 -8.47
C LYS A 68 13.06 -7.18 -8.16
N GLU A 69 13.41 -7.51 -6.91
CA GLU A 69 13.62 -8.89 -6.50
C GLU A 69 12.30 -9.68 -6.39
N VAL A 70 11.20 -9.04 -5.96
CA VAL A 70 9.94 -9.73 -5.68
C VAL A 70 8.88 -9.58 -6.78
N ASN A 71 9.20 -8.88 -7.87
CA ASN A 71 8.26 -8.58 -8.94
C ASN A 71 7.60 -9.82 -9.58
N ASP A 72 8.28 -10.96 -9.57
CA ASP A 72 7.81 -12.19 -10.20
C ASP A 72 7.25 -13.22 -9.19
N TYR A 73 7.08 -12.84 -7.92
CA TYR A 73 6.62 -13.75 -6.87
C TYR A 73 5.10 -14.01 -6.89
N GLY A 74 4.35 -13.28 -7.72
CA GLY A 74 2.89 -13.45 -7.82
C GLY A 74 2.10 -12.67 -6.77
N VAL A 75 2.65 -11.58 -6.27
CA VAL A 75 1.95 -10.60 -5.43
C VAL A 75 0.75 -10.03 -6.19
N SER A 76 -0.42 -9.95 -5.55
CA SER A 76 -1.64 -9.47 -6.19
C SER A 76 -1.68 -7.94 -6.35
N ARG A 77 -1.09 -7.21 -5.39
CA ARG A 77 -0.99 -5.73 -5.37
C ARG A 77 -0.04 -5.26 -4.29
N LEU A 78 0.38 -4.02 -4.41
CA LEU A 78 1.22 -3.33 -3.45
C LEU A 78 0.44 -2.23 -2.75
N ILE A 79 0.56 -2.12 -1.43
CA ILE A 79 0.19 -0.95 -0.66
C ILE A 79 1.49 -0.23 -0.30
N TYR A 80 1.70 0.94 -0.87
CA TYR A 80 2.89 1.73 -0.61
C TYR A 80 2.57 2.90 0.32
N THR A 81 3.19 2.92 1.50
CA THR A 81 3.04 3.98 2.50
C THR A 81 4.32 4.80 2.63
N ASP A 82 4.23 6.10 2.34
CA ASP A 82 5.28 7.04 2.76
C ASP A 82 5.02 7.43 4.22
N ILE A 83 5.86 6.93 5.15
CA ILE A 83 5.67 7.16 6.58
C ILE A 83 5.95 8.60 7.00
N ASN A 84 6.66 9.41 6.20
CA ASN A 84 6.79 10.85 6.45
C ASN A 84 5.47 11.59 6.20
N LYS A 85 4.55 11.01 5.45
CA LYS A 85 3.24 11.55 5.12
C LYS A 85 2.12 10.96 5.96
N ASP A 86 2.30 9.73 6.47
CA ASP A 86 1.24 9.03 7.17
C ASP A 86 0.79 9.78 8.44
N GLY A 87 -0.52 9.95 8.57
CA GLY A 87 -1.13 10.71 9.66
C GLY A 87 -0.93 12.23 9.63
N MET A 88 -0.12 12.77 8.71
CA MET A 88 0.23 14.20 8.66
C MET A 88 -0.78 15.05 7.89
N LYS A 89 -1.62 14.47 7.04
CA LYS A 89 -2.60 15.19 6.19
C LYS A 89 -1.94 16.32 5.37
N THR A 90 -0.84 16.01 4.69
CA THR A 90 -0.05 16.96 3.88
C THR A 90 0.01 16.58 2.40
N SER A 91 -0.99 15.88 1.91
CA SER A 91 -1.07 15.17 0.63
C SER A 91 -0.12 13.96 0.54
N PRO A 92 -0.51 12.91 -0.17
CA PRO A 92 0.33 11.75 -0.44
C PRO A 92 1.59 12.10 -1.24
N ASN A 93 2.60 11.24 -1.14
CA ASN A 93 3.78 11.31 -1.99
C ASN A 93 3.49 10.70 -3.37
N PHE A 94 2.77 11.44 -4.22
CA PHE A 94 2.38 10.99 -5.55
C PHE A 94 3.60 10.67 -6.43
N GLU A 95 4.62 11.54 -6.44
CA GLU A 95 5.84 11.33 -7.23
C GLU A 95 6.58 10.05 -6.81
N GLY A 96 6.74 9.85 -5.50
CA GLY A 96 7.34 8.63 -4.96
C GLY A 96 6.54 7.39 -5.32
N THR A 97 5.20 7.46 -5.24
CA THR A 97 4.32 6.35 -5.60
C THR A 97 4.36 6.04 -7.09
N GLU A 98 4.43 7.05 -7.97
CA GLU A 98 4.61 6.82 -9.41
C GLU A 98 5.92 6.09 -9.74
N LYS A 99 7.02 6.44 -9.08
CA LYS A 99 8.31 5.72 -9.26
C LYS A 99 8.19 4.25 -8.86
N ILE A 100 7.46 3.97 -7.78
CA ILE A 100 7.17 2.62 -7.31
C ILE A 100 6.29 1.89 -8.34
N ALA A 101 5.22 2.52 -8.80
CA ALA A 101 4.27 1.94 -9.76
C ALA A 101 4.93 1.63 -11.12
N ASN A 102 5.85 2.47 -11.59
CA ASN A 102 6.63 2.26 -12.81
C ASN A 102 7.63 1.10 -12.70
N THR A 103 8.01 0.72 -11.48
CA THR A 103 8.95 -0.40 -11.24
C THR A 103 8.20 -1.70 -10.95
N SER A 104 6.97 -1.62 -10.46
CA SER A 104 6.15 -2.75 -10.02
C SER A 104 5.45 -3.44 -11.20
N ASN A 105 5.47 -4.78 -11.23
CA ASN A 105 4.68 -5.60 -12.16
C ASN A 105 3.24 -5.80 -11.68
N PHE A 106 2.87 -5.31 -10.51
CA PHE A 106 1.53 -5.44 -9.91
C PHE A 106 0.97 -4.06 -9.52
N PRO A 107 -0.38 -3.93 -9.45
CA PRO A 107 -1.02 -2.66 -9.16
C PRO A 107 -0.64 -2.09 -7.80
N VAL A 108 -0.53 -0.76 -7.71
CA VAL A 108 -0.12 -0.04 -6.51
C VAL A 108 -1.30 0.73 -5.92
N ILE A 109 -1.43 0.67 -4.59
CA ILE A 109 -2.36 1.47 -3.80
C ILE A 109 -1.56 2.53 -3.04
N ILE A 110 -1.95 3.78 -3.18
CA ILE A 110 -1.37 4.91 -2.46
C ILE A 110 -1.77 4.83 -0.98
N SER A 111 -0.84 5.04 -0.05
CA SER A 111 -1.12 5.11 1.38
C SER A 111 -0.30 6.20 2.06
N GLY A 112 -0.94 6.84 3.06
CA GLY A 112 -0.34 7.90 3.86
C GLY A 112 -0.53 9.31 3.29
N GLY A 113 -0.92 10.24 4.14
CA GLY A 113 -0.94 11.68 3.86
C GLY A 113 -2.20 12.26 3.26
N VAL A 114 -3.19 11.47 2.86
CA VAL A 114 -4.45 11.98 2.27
C VAL A 114 -5.08 13.03 3.18
N SER A 115 -5.42 14.18 2.60
CA SER A 115 -5.91 15.35 3.32
C SER A 115 -7.23 15.91 2.78
N SER A 116 -7.52 15.73 1.49
CA SER A 116 -8.65 16.38 0.83
C SER A 116 -9.22 15.55 -0.33
N ILE A 117 -10.37 15.98 -0.86
CA ILE A 117 -10.97 15.39 -2.08
C ILE A 117 -10.07 15.63 -3.30
N GLU A 118 -9.31 16.69 -3.34
CA GLU A 118 -8.35 16.99 -4.42
C GLU A 118 -7.27 15.91 -4.52
N ASP A 119 -6.84 15.33 -3.39
CA ASP A 119 -5.91 14.20 -3.39
C ASP A 119 -6.54 12.95 -4.05
N ILE A 120 -7.85 12.75 -3.86
CA ILE A 120 -8.58 11.63 -4.50
C ILE A 120 -8.68 11.84 -6.01
N LYS A 121 -9.01 13.05 -6.46
CA LYS A 121 -9.06 13.41 -7.88
C LYS A 121 -7.70 13.19 -8.54
N LYS A 122 -6.65 13.66 -7.90
CA LYS A 122 -5.28 13.45 -8.39
C LYS A 122 -4.90 11.97 -8.47
N ALA A 123 -5.30 11.16 -7.49
CA ALA A 123 -5.08 9.72 -7.53
C ALA A 123 -5.82 9.06 -8.71
N LYS A 124 -7.05 9.50 -9.05
CA LYS A 124 -7.80 9.02 -10.22
C LYS A 124 -7.07 9.31 -11.52
N GLU A 125 -6.46 10.50 -11.67
CA GLU A 125 -5.69 10.86 -12.86
C GLU A 125 -4.47 9.94 -13.06
N LEU A 126 -3.96 9.33 -11.99
CA LEU A 126 -2.83 8.41 -12.01
C LEU A 126 -3.20 6.94 -12.26
N HIS A 127 -4.50 6.63 -12.41
CA HIS A 127 -4.96 5.25 -12.62
C HIS A 127 -4.28 4.54 -13.81
N ASN A 128 -4.03 5.26 -14.89
CA ASN A 128 -3.34 4.73 -16.08
C ASN A 128 -1.83 4.45 -15.86
N LYS A 129 -1.29 4.77 -14.69
CA LYS A 129 0.13 4.60 -14.33
C LYS A 129 0.35 3.42 -13.37
N ASN A 130 -0.44 2.35 -13.48
CA ASN A 130 -0.41 1.19 -12.59
C ASN A 130 -0.75 1.53 -11.11
N ILE A 131 -1.51 2.61 -10.87
CA ILE A 131 -2.04 2.99 -9.56
C ILE A 131 -3.53 2.67 -9.56
N GLU A 132 -3.97 1.69 -8.75
CA GLU A 132 -5.36 1.21 -8.76
C GLU A 132 -6.24 1.83 -7.67
N GLY A 133 -5.66 2.50 -6.68
CA GLY A 133 -6.44 3.02 -5.57
C GLY A 133 -5.64 3.85 -4.57
N ILE A 134 -6.38 4.36 -3.58
CA ILE A 134 -5.84 5.18 -2.50
C ILE A 134 -6.52 4.83 -1.18
N ILE A 135 -5.76 4.76 -0.09
CA ILE A 135 -6.28 4.55 1.27
C ILE A 135 -6.49 5.91 1.93
N VAL A 136 -7.71 6.13 2.41
CA VAL A 136 -8.08 7.31 3.17
C VAL A 136 -8.36 6.89 4.61
N GLY A 137 -7.56 7.41 5.54
CA GLY A 137 -7.67 7.10 6.96
C GLY A 137 -8.08 8.33 7.78
N LYS A 138 -7.09 8.98 8.39
CA LYS A 138 -7.28 10.07 9.36
C LYS A 138 -8.17 11.20 8.85
N ALA A 139 -8.09 11.58 7.58
CA ALA A 139 -8.92 12.64 7.00
C ALA A 139 -10.44 12.35 7.09
N ILE A 140 -10.85 11.07 7.05
CA ILE A 140 -12.24 10.68 7.28
C ILE A 140 -12.57 10.77 8.78
N TYR A 141 -11.72 10.25 9.66
CA TYR A 141 -11.96 10.25 11.10
C TYR A 141 -11.99 11.67 11.68
N ASP A 142 -11.18 12.58 11.17
CA ASP A 142 -11.14 13.98 11.58
C ASP A 142 -12.25 14.83 10.91
N GLY A 143 -12.98 14.27 9.94
CA GLY A 143 -14.07 14.93 9.23
C GLY A 143 -13.65 15.88 8.10
N ASP A 144 -12.37 15.85 7.70
CA ASP A 144 -11.86 16.66 6.57
C ASP A 144 -12.42 16.16 5.22
N ILE A 145 -12.71 14.86 5.12
CA ILE A 145 -13.34 14.23 3.97
C ILE A 145 -14.62 13.53 4.46
N LYS A 146 -15.75 13.91 3.90
CA LYS A 146 -17.03 13.24 4.17
C LYS A 146 -17.21 12.03 3.26
N LEU A 147 -17.79 10.96 3.79
CA LEU A 147 -18.04 9.73 3.02
C LEU A 147 -18.95 9.98 1.81
N GLU A 148 -19.93 10.90 1.94
CA GLU A 148 -20.84 11.26 0.85
C GLU A 148 -20.08 11.92 -0.32
N ASP A 149 -19.09 12.77 -0.04
CA ASP A 149 -18.29 13.44 -1.06
C ASP A 149 -17.33 12.47 -1.72
N LEU A 150 -16.74 11.56 -0.93
CA LEU A 150 -15.93 10.47 -1.46
C LEU A 150 -16.74 9.54 -2.37
N ALA A 151 -17.97 9.18 -1.97
CA ALA A 151 -18.85 8.34 -2.78
C ALA A 151 -19.24 9.00 -4.11
N LYS A 152 -19.51 10.31 -4.12
CA LYS A 152 -19.75 11.07 -5.35
C LYS A 152 -18.54 11.04 -6.28
N GLU A 153 -17.34 11.26 -5.72
CA GLU A 153 -16.11 11.29 -6.50
C GLU A 153 -15.76 9.91 -7.10
N ILE A 154 -16.04 8.81 -6.39
CA ILE A 154 -15.80 7.45 -6.90
C ILE A 154 -16.76 7.08 -8.04
N ASN A 155 -18.00 7.58 -7.99
CA ASN A 155 -19.04 7.27 -8.97
C ASN A 155 -19.07 8.25 -10.18
N ALA A 156 -18.26 9.29 -10.15
CA ALA A 156 -18.10 10.24 -11.25
C ALA A 156 -17.04 9.78 -12.24
#